data_09b4953807d4d874744b97f102d55290
#
_entry.id   09b4953807d4d874744b97f102d55290
#
_cell.length_a   1.000
_cell.length_b   1.000
_cell.length_c   1.000
_cell.angle_alpha   90.00
_cell.angle_beta   90.00
_cell.angle_gamma   90.00
#
_symmetry.space_group_name_H-M   'P 1'
#
loop_
_entity.id
_entity.type
_entity.pdbx_description
1 polymer ?
#
loop_
_entity_poly.entity_id
_entity_poly.type
_entity_poly.pdbx_seq_one_letter_code
_entity_poly.pdbx_strand_id
1 'polypeptide(L)'
;MKRIALTTIVLLLSAISAFAAKPLKVTKGDLSVLKEDATATWTIDLSDAVFEKEGNFKDWSGEEFDNRVKLMDEAFFTSFNNNSKGLKLVNEGDAPYRLVFKVREFERKQGPGMWGSCFIRVFGTLSIIDAETGETALELEVDGVKGDTDFVETDRFPKTMDWLARDIFKLKK
;
A
#
# COMPACT_ATOMS: atom_id res chain seq x y z
N MET A 1 -52.18 -45.22 -10.26
CA MET A 1 -51.02 -45.04 -9.38
C MET A 1 -50.07 -44.02 -10.01
N LYS A 2 -50.11 -42.79 -9.53
CA LYS A 2 -49.25 -41.69 -10.04
C LYS A 2 -47.99 -41.62 -9.17
N ARG A 3 -46.83 -41.84 -9.78
CA ARG A 3 -45.53 -41.70 -9.13
C ARG A 3 -45.12 -40.21 -9.16
N ILE A 4 -45.06 -39.60 -7.99
CA ILE A 4 -44.55 -38.26 -7.80
C ILE A 4 -43.03 -38.38 -7.72
N ALA A 5 -42.34 -37.85 -8.72
CA ALA A 5 -40.91 -37.73 -8.68
C ALA A 5 -40.54 -36.47 -7.86
N LEU A 6 -39.95 -36.71 -6.71
CA LEU A 6 -39.44 -35.65 -5.82
C LEU A 6 -38.07 -35.22 -6.35
N THR A 7 -38.05 -34.10 -7.07
CA THR A 7 -36.78 -33.50 -7.55
C THR A 7 -36.15 -32.74 -6.41
N THR A 8 -35.15 -33.33 -5.78
CA THR A 8 -34.35 -32.68 -4.74
C THR A 8 -33.43 -31.65 -5.42
N ILE A 9 -33.80 -30.38 -5.34
CA ILE A 9 -32.88 -29.29 -5.74
C ILE A 9 -31.84 -29.14 -4.64
N VAL A 10 -30.66 -29.66 -4.89
CA VAL A 10 -29.48 -29.39 -4.07
C VAL A 10 -29.01 -27.96 -4.41
N LEU A 11 -29.42 -26.99 -3.58
CA LEU A 11 -28.86 -25.67 -3.56
C LEU A 11 -27.41 -25.78 -3.03
N LEU A 12 -26.44 -25.89 -3.93
CA LEU A 12 -25.05 -25.62 -3.62
C LEU A 12 -24.92 -24.12 -3.28
N LEU A 13 -25.09 -23.81 -2.01
CA LEU A 13 -24.58 -22.56 -1.45
C LEU A 13 -23.05 -22.65 -1.50
N SER A 14 -22.46 -22.21 -2.60
CA SER A 14 -21.06 -21.84 -2.65
C SER A 14 -20.90 -20.64 -1.69
N ALA A 15 -20.55 -20.92 -0.45
CA ALA A 15 -19.99 -19.93 0.45
C ALA A 15 -18.71 -19.42 -0.20
N ILE A 16 -18.82 -18.36 -0.99
CA ILE A 16 -17.68 -17.54 -1.36
C ILE A 16 -17.25 -16.89 -0.05
N SER A 17 -16.39 -17.58 0.70
CA SER A 17 -15.59 -16.96 1.74
C SER A 17 -14.80 -15.87 1.01
N ALA A 18 -15.28 -14.64 1.09
CA ALA A 18 -14.52 -13.47 0.78
C ALA A 18 -13.34 -13.45 1.78
N PHE A 19 -12.29 -14.20 1.47
CA PHE A 19 -11.00 -13.97 2.08
C PHE A 19 -10.68 -12.51 1.75
N ALA A 20 -10.76 -11.65 2.74
CA ALA A 20 -10.29 -10.29 2.61
C ALA A 20 -8.85 -10.39 2.10
N ALA A 21 -8.65 -10.07 0.84
CA ALA A 21 -7.33 -10.14 0.23
C ALA A 21 -6.40 -9.29 1.09
N LYS A 22 -5.24 -9.86 1.45
CA LYS A 22 -4.26 -9.08 2.21
C LYS A 22 -3.87 -7.89 1.36
N PRO A 23 -3.82 -6.68 1.93
CA PRO A 23 -3.53 -5.48 1.16
C PRO A 23 -2.09 -5.42 0.63
N LEU A 24 -1.23 -6.34 1.05
CA LEU A 24 0.14 -6.50 0.58
C LEU A 24 0.39 -7.95 0.19
N LYS A 25 0.99 -8.13 -1.01
CA LYS A 25 1.34 -9.44 -1.56
C LYS A 25 2.74 -9.41 -2.16
N VAL A 26 3.58 -10.37 -1.79
CA VAL A 26 4.88 -10.57 -2.43
C VAL A 26 4.66 -11.08 -3.85
N THR A 27 5.16 -10.38 -4.85
CA THR A 27 5.11 -10.74 -6.28
C THR A 27 6.45 -11.24 -6.80
N LYS A 28 7.56 -10.76 -6.20
CA LYS A 28 8.93 -11.18 -6.56
C LYS A 28 9.85 -11.11 -5.35
N GLY A 29 10.87 -11.95 -5.31
CA GLY A 29 11.93 -11.92 -4.31
C GLY A 29 11.56 -12.50 -2.95
N ASP A 30 12.30 -12.11 -1.92
CA ASP A 30 12.18 -12.66 -0.56
C ASP A 30 12.17 -11.57 0.50
N LEU A 31 11.35 -11.75 1.52
CA LEU A 31 11.25 -10.83 2.68
C LEU A 31 12.52 -10.78 3.55
N SER A 32 13.51 -11.63 3.28
CA SER A 32 14.79 -11.64 4.04
C SER A 32 15.53 -10.31 3.90
N VAL A 33 15.46 -9.64 2.75
CA VAL A 33 16.08 -8.32 2.52
C VAL A 33 15.65 -7.27 3.55
N LEU A 34 14.43 -7.34 4.06
CA LEU A 34 13.94 -6.46 5.13
C LEU A 34 14.63 -6.67 6.48
N LYS A 35 15.34 -7.80 6.66
CA LYS A 35 16.04 -8.18 7.89
C LYS A 35 17.55 -7.97 7.79
N GLU A 36 18.06 -7.62 6.63
CA GLU A 36 19.47 -7.32 6.43
C GLU A 36 19.84 -6.04 7.17
N ASP A 37 21.00 -6.05 7.81
CA ASP A 37 21.59 -4.84 8.41
C ASP A 37 22.20 -3.98 7.29
N ALA A 38 21.34 -3.27 6.58
CA ALA A 38 21.66 -2.50 5.39
C ALA A 38 20.84 -1.22 5.34
N THR A 39 21.14 -0.37 4.34
CA THR A 39 20.39 0.86 4.09
C THR A 39 19.77 0.85 2.70
N ALA A 40 18.68 1.62 2.54
CA ALA A 40 18.06 1.91 1.26
C ALA A 40 17.73 3.39 1.14
N THR A 41 17.98 3.99 -0.02
CA THR A 41 17.34 5.27 -0.34
C THR A 41 15.87 5.06 -0.59
N TRP A 42 15.05 6.06 -0.25
CA TRP A 42 13.61 6.02 -0.40
C TRP A 42 13.12 6.96 -1.49
N THR A 43 12.16 6.52 -2.28
CA THR A 43 11.51 7.36 -3.31
C THR A 43 10.05 6.95 -3.46
N ILE A 44 9.15 7.95 -3.45
CA ILE A 44 7.76 7.77 -3.88
C ILE A 44 7.62 8.29 -5.32
N ASP A 45 7.19 7.42 -6.25
CA ASP A 45 6.93 7.77 -7.64
C ASP A 45 5.43 7.97 -7.84
N LEU A 46 5.05 9.22 -8.12
CA LEU A 46 3.68 9.67 -8.33
C LEU A 46 3.43 10.10 -9.79
N SER A 47 4.36 9.84 -10.70
CA SER A 47 4.31 10.32 -12.09
C SER A 47 3.03 9.91 -12.81
N ASP A 48 2.59 8.67 -12.58
CA ASP A 48 1.40 8.07 -13.21
C ASP A 48 0.22 7.93 -12.23
N ALA A 49 0.35 8.48 -11.00
CA ALA A 49 -0.65 8.31 -9.96
C ALA A 49 -1.97 9.02 -10.33
N VAL A 50 -3.09 8.33 -10.13
CA VAL A 50 -4.42 8.89 -10.31
C VAL A 50 -5.15 9.00 -8.96
N PHE A 51 -6.12 9.91 -8.89
CA PHE A 51 -7.03 10.03 -7.75
C PHE A 51 -8.45 9.66 -8.17
N GLU A 52 -9.05 8.68 -7.48
CA GLU A 52 -10.43 8.20 -7.71
C GLU A 52 -10.75 7.84 -9.18
N LYS A 53 -9.74 7.46 -10.00
CA LYS A 53 -9.87 7.21 -11.44
C LYS A 53 -10.29 8.43 -12.29
N GLU A 54 -10.27 9.62 -11.69
CA GLU A 54 -10.80 10.83 -12.33
C GLU A 54 -9.72 11.69 -12.99
N GLY A 55 -8.46 11.53 -12.61
CA GLY A 55 -7.38 12.32 -13.17
C GLY A 55 -6.06 12.12 -12.48
N ASN A 56 -5.03 12.77 -13.00
CA ASN A 56 -3.70 12.73 -12.42
C ASN A 56 -3.71 13.32 -11.00
N PHE A 57 -3.05 12.64 -10.08
CA PHE A 57 -3.00 13.04 -8.66
C PHE A 57 -2.36 14.42 -8.47
N LYS A 58 -1.36 14.76 -9.28
CA LYS A 58 -0.71 16.07 -9.22
C LYS A 58 -1.67 17.18 -9.60
N ASP A 59 -2.41 17.01 -10.70
CA ASP A 59 -3.37 18.00 -11.18
C ASP A 59 -4.52 18.18 -10.17
N TRP A 60 -5.02 17.07 -9.62
CA TRP A 60 -6.03 17.10 -8.58
C TRP A 60 -5.54 17.79 -7.29
N SER A 61 -4.29 17.56 -6.89
CA SER A 61 -3.70 18.18 -5.69
C SER A 61 -3.45 19.68 -5.84
N GLY A 62 -3.23 20.16 -7.07
CA GLY A 62 -2.96 21.57 -7.35
C GLY A 62 -1.77 22.10 -6.55
N GLU A 63 -1.96 23.28 -5.93
CA GLU A 63 -0.92 23.96 -5.13
C GLU A 63 -0.49 23.16 -3.89
N GLU A 64 -1.31 22.24 -3.41
CA GLU A 64 -1.01 21.39 -2.26
C GLU A 64 -0.12 20.17 -2.60
N PHE A 65 0.21 19.94 -3.86
CA PHE A 65 0.91 18.72 -4.29
C PHE A 65 2.23 18.50 -3.53
N ASP A 66 3.12 19.49 -3.54
CA ASP A 66 4.44 19.36 -2.92
C ASP A 66 4.34 19.15 -1.40
N ASN A 67 3.41 19.83 -0.74
CA ASN A 67 3.15 19.66 0.68
C ASN A 67 2.61 18.25 0.98
N ARG A 68 1.68 17.73 0.19
CA ARG A 68 1.16 16.37 0.33
C ARG A 68 2.25 15.33 0.15
N VAL A 69 3.09 15.49 -0.88
CA VAL A 69 4.23 14.59 -1.14
C VAL A 69 5.17 14.57 0.05
N LYS A 70 5.57 15.74 0.53
CA LYS A 70 6.46 15.86 1.70
C LYS A 70 5.89 15.16 2.93
N LEU A 71 4.62 15.38 3.25
CA LEU A 71 3.99 14.76 4.42
C LEU A 71 3.87 13.24 4.29
N MET A 72 3.58 12.73 3.08
CA MET A 72 3.56 11.29 2.79
C MET A 72 4.94 10.67 2.94
N ASP A 73 5.95 11.33 2.41
CA ASP A 73 7.33 10.90 2.44
C ASP A 73 7.85 10.79 3.89
N GLU A 74 7.69 11.84 4.66
CA GLU A 74 8.08 11.90 6.08
C GLU A 74 7.36 10.82 6.92
N ALA A 75 6.07 10.60 6.68
CA ALA A 75 5.29 9.61 7.41
C ALA A 75 5.76 8.19 7.12
N PHE A 76 5.98 7.86 5.85
CA PHE A 76 6.49 6.54 5.46
C PHE A 76 7.89 6.31 6.01
N PHE A 77 8.81 7.24 5.76
CA PHE A 77 10.21 7.16 6.20
C PHE A 77 10.33 6.93 7.71
N THR A 78 9.63 7.75 8.49
CA THR A 78 9.63 7.66 9.95
C THR A 78 9.05 6.33 10.42
N SER A 79 7.91 5.94 9.90
CA SER A 79 7.24 4.71 10.30
C SER A 79 8.01 3.47 9.88
N PHE A 80 8.58 3.44 8.68
CA PHE A 80 9.42 2.33 8.21
C PHE A 80 10.60 2.13 9.16
N ASN A 81 11.36 3.19 9.44
CA ASN A 81 12.53 3.13 10.31
C ASN A 81 12.20 2.73 11.75
N ASN A 82 11.05 3.15 12.27
CA ASN A 82 10.60 2.78 13.61
C ASN A 82 10.20 1.30 13.72
N ASN A 83 9.69 0.70 12.64
CA ASN A 83 9.22 -0.68 12.64
C ASN A 83 10.28 -1.68 12.14
N SER A 84 11.26 -1.23 11.36
CA SER A 84 12.33 -2.10 10.86
C SER A 84 13.34 -2.44 11.96
N LYS A 85 13.74 -3.72 11.98
CA LYS A 85 14.83 -4.24 12.80
C LYS A 85 16.11 -4.54 12.00
N GLY A 86 16.04 -4.43 10.68
CA GLY A 86 17.13 -4.64 9.74
C GLY A 86 17.28 -3.43 8.82
N LEU A 87 16.83 -3.58 7.56
CA LEU A 87 16.94 -2.55 6.54
C LEU A 87 16.41 -1.19 7.01
N LYS A 88 17.22 -0.14 6.89
CA LYS A 88 16.87 1.23 7.29
C LYS A 88 16.82 2.15 6.07
N LEU A 89 15.89 3.08 6.07
CA LEU A 89 15.85 4.13 5.06
C LEU A 89 16.81 5.26 5.44
N VAL A 90 17.45 5.82 4.42
CA VAL A 90 18.31 7.00 4.49
C VAL A 90 17.85 8.02 3.44
N ASN A 91 18.01 9.31 3.74
CA ASN A 91 17.57 10.37 2.82
C ASN A 91 18.54 10.52 1.64
N GLU A 92 19.84 10.35 1.89
CA GLU A 92 20.92 10.58 0.92
C GLU A 92 22.08 9.62 1.21
N GLY A 93 22.94 9.41 0.21
CA GLY A 93 24.18 8.63 0.31
C GLY A 93 24.16 7.38 -0.55
N ASP A 94 25.32 6.68 -0.53
CA ASP A 94 25.50 5.41 -1.22
C ASP A 94 24.88 4.29 -0.39
N ALA A 95 23.61 4.01 -0.65
CA ALA A 95 22.91 2.89 -0.05
C ALA A 95 22.93 1.69 -1.00
N PRO A 96 23.16 0.45 -0.49
CA PRO A 96 23.17 -0.75 -1.32
C PRO A 96 21.80 -1.07 -1.95
N TYR A 97 20.73 -0.48 -1.42
CA TYR A 97 19.39 -0.65 -1.95
C TYR A 97 18.68 0.67 -2.24
N ARG A 98 17.69 0.59 -3.14
CA ARG A 98 16.70 1.64 -3.38
C ARG A 98 15.32 1.07 -3.09
N LEU A 99 14.57 1.70 -2.20
CA LEU A 99 13.16 1.40 -1.96
C LEU A 99 12.33 2.39 -2.77
N VAL A 100 11.58 1.90 -3.74
CA VAL A 100 10.76 2.72 -4.64
C VAL A 100 9.30 2.28 -4.48
N PHE A 101 8.43 3.22 -4.20
CA PHE A 101 6.99 2.99 -4.24
C PHE A 101 6.38 3.70 -5.44
N LYS A 102 6.08 2.96 -6.49
CA LYS A 102 5.34 3.46 -7.64
C LYS A 102 3.84 3.41 -7.34
N VAL A 103 3.25 4.56 -7.09
CA VAL A 103 1.82 4.69 -6.82
C VAL A 103 1.05 4.66 -8.14
N ARG A 104 0.02 3.81 -8.20
CA ARG A 104 -0.92 3.75 -9.30
C ARG A 104 -2.15 4.59 -9.04
N GLU A 105 -2.72 4.48 -7.83
CA GLU A 105 -4.00 5.11 -7.51
C GLU A 105 -4.12 5.43 -6.02
N PHE A 106 -4.74 6.57 -5.73
CA PHE A 106 -5.34 6.86 -4.44
C PHE A 106 -6.86 6.86 -4.58
N GLU A 107 -7.54 6.21 -3.66
CA GLU A 107 -8.98 6.12 -3.61
C GLU A 107 -9.50 6.60 -2.26
N ARG A 108 -10.43 7.57 -2.25
CA ARG A 108 -11.11 8.01 -1.05
C ARG A 108 -12.30 7.12 -0.77
N LYS A 109 -12.46 6.71 0.48
CA LYS A 109 -13.63 5.98 0.96
C LYS A 109 -14.21 6.65 2.19
N GLN A 110 -15.53 6.60 2.27
CA GLN A 110 -16.23 7.05 3.47
C GLN A 110 -15.93 6.11 4.63
N GLY A 111 -15.57 6.68 5.77
CA GLY A 111 -15.33 5.94 6.99
C GLY A 111 -16.63 5.47 7.66
N PRO A 112 -16.58 4.43 8.49
CA PRO A 112 -17.74 3.99 9.26
C PRO A 112 -18.08 5.04 10.32
N GLY A 113 -19.36 5.37 10.40
CA GLY A 113 -19.99 6.00 11.56
C GLY A 113 -20.30 7.48 11.45
N MET A 114 -19.38 8.39 11.36
CA MET A 114 -19.69 9.83 11.39
C MET A 114 -19.69 10.48 10.00
N TRP A 115 -20.61 11.41 9.81
CA TRP A 115 -20.71 12.20 8.59
C TRP A 115 -19.43 12.98 8.37
N GLY A 116 -18.77 12.77 7.21
CA GLY A 116 -17.58 13.49 6.79
C GLY A 116 -16.23 12.82 7.11
N SER A 117 -16.20 11.76 7.93
CA SER A 117 -14.95 11.02 8.10
C SER A 117 -14.65 10.18 6.85
N CYS A 118 -13.41 10.26 6.37
CA CYS A 118 -12.96 9.49 5.23
C CYS A 118 -11.58 8.90 5.52
N PHE A 119 -11.19 7.89 4.74
CA PHE A 119 -9.82 7.40 4.68
C PHE A 119 -9.38 7.31 3.23
N ILE A 120 -8.07 7.29 3.02
CA ILE A 120 -7.48 7.04 1.71
C ILE A 120 -7.00 5.60 1.65
N ARG A 121 -7.22 4.96 0.51
CA ARG A 121 -6.57 3.70 0.13
C ARG A 121 -5.52 4.01 -0.91
N VAL A 122 -4.39 3.31 -0.83
CA VAL A 122 -3.31 3.42 -1.81
C VAL A 122 -3.10 2.09 -2.53
N PHE A 123 -2.85 2.18 -3.83
CA PHE A 123 -2.57 1.06 -4.73
C PHE A 123 -1.28 1.34 -5.49
N GLY A 124 -0.50 0.30 -5.73
CA GLY A 124 0.76 0.45 -6.48
C GLY A 124 1.68 -0.73 -6.34
N THR A 125 2.96 -0.50 -6.60
CA THR A 125 4.02 -1.49 -6.48
C THR A 125 5.17 -0.91 -5.65
N LEU A 126 5.56 -1.62 -4.61
CA LEU A 126 6.71 -1.27 -3.79
C LEU A 126 7.85 -2.23 -4.09
N SER A 127 9.01 -1.70 -4.49
CA SER A 127 10.16 -2.49 -4.91
C SER A 127 11.40 -2.13 -4.11
N ILE A 128 12.14 -3.14 -3.63
CA ILE A 128 13.51 -3.00 -3.14
C ILE A 128 14.43 -3.46 -4.27
N ILE A 129 15.27 -2.56 -4.73
CA ILE A 129 16.15 -2.76 -5.88
C ILE A 129 17.58 -2.67 -5.39
N ASP A 130 18.40 -3.65 -5.72
CA ASP A 130 19.83 -3.60 -5.52
C ASP A 130 20.41 -2.44 -6.35
N ALA A 131 21.16 -1.54 -5.71
CA ALA A 131 21.61 -0.31 -6.35
C ALA A 131 22.76 -0.55 -7.34
N GLU A 132 23.56 -1.61 -7.15
CA GLU A 132 24.69 -1.95 -7.99
C GLU A 132 24.24 -2.72 -9.25
N THR A 133 23.40 -3.74 -9.07
CA THR A 133 22.99 -4.63 -10.17
C THR A 133 21.72 -4.16 -10.88
N GLY A 134 20.89 -3.36 -10.23
CA GLY A 134 19.57 -2.98 -10.70
C GLY A 134 18.52 -4.11 -10.58
N GLU A 135 18.86 -5.23 -9.95
CA GLU A 135 17.94 -6.34 -9.78
C GLU A 135 16.94 -6.07 -8.65
N THR A 136 15.71 -6.53 -8.84
CA THR A 136 14.67 -6.45 -7.81
C THR A 136 14.87 -7.56 -6.79
N ALA A 137 15.27 -7.19 -5.57
CA ALA A 137 15.44 -8.08 -4.43
C ALA A 137 14.09 -8.44 -3.79
N LEU A 138 13.14 -7.51 -3.76
CA LEU A 138 11.76 -7.72 -3.28
C LEU A 138 10.81 -6.84 -4.05
N GLU A 139 9.64 -7.39 -4.40
CA GLU A 139 8.52 -6.62 -4.95
C GLU A 139 7.22 -7.00 -4.25
N LEU A 140 6.48 -5.98 -3.85
CA LEU A 140 5.19 -6.09 -3.21
C LEU A 140 4.12 -5.40 -4.06
N GLU A 141 3.05 -6.11 -4.37
CA GLU A 141 1.81 -5.48 -4.82
C GLU A 141 1.11 -4.87 -3.60
N VAL A 142 0.75 -3.59 -3.74
CA VAL A 142 -0.03 -2.82 -2.76
C VAL A 142 -1.45 -2.70 -3.30
N ASP A 143 -2.40 -3.41 -2.67
CA ASP A 143 -3.79 -3.50 -3.11
C ASP A 143 -4.74 -2.91 -2.06
N GLY A 144 -4.77 -1.59 -2.01
CA GLY A 144 -5.69 -0.84 -1.17
C GLY A 144 -5.35 -0.81 0.32
N VAL A 145 -4.06 -0.64 0.65
CA VAL A 145 -3.68 -0.30 2.03
C VAL A 145 -4.39 0.98 2.44
N LYS A 146 -5.03 0.94 3.60
CA LYS A 146 -5.82 2.06 4.13
C LYS A 146 -5.19 2.64 5.38
N GLY A 147 -5.22 3.97 5.49
CA GLY A 147 -4.94 4.68 6.73
C GLY A 147 -6.14 4.74 7.68
N ASP A 148 -5.97 5.41 8.79
CA ASP A 148 -7.06 5.74 9.70
C ASP A 148 -8.03 6.75 9.08
N THR A 149 -9.26 6.73 9.57
CA THR A 149 -10.25 7.75 9.20
C THR A 149 -9.88 9.10 9.80
N ASP A 150 -10.01 10.16 9.00
CA ASP A 150 -9.80 11.52 9.45
C ASP A 150 -10.82 12.48 8.81
N PHE A 151 -11.06 13.59 9.51
CA PHE A 151 -11.86 14.71 8.99
C PHE A 151 -11.02 15.66 8.17
N VAL A 152 -9.72 15.79 8.49
CA VAL A 152 -8.78 16.66 7.79
C VAL A 152 -8.20 15.91 6.60
N GLU A 153 -8.40 16.46 5.42
CA GLU A 153 -7.99 15.79 4.18
C GLU A 153 -6.47 15.65 4.07
N THR A 154 -5.71 16.67 4.45
CA THR A 154 -4.26 16.67 4.41
C THR A 154 -3.64 15.57 5.26
N ASP A 155 -4.30 15.14 6.34
CA ASP A 155 -3.79 14.13 7.25
C ASP A 155 -4.04 12.69 6.78
N ARG A 156 -4.96 12.49 5.83
CA ARG A 156 -5.34 11.14 5.37
C ARG A 156 -4.24 10.45 4.58
N PHE A 157 -3.54 11.17 3.71
CA PHE A 157 -2.46 10.60 2.90
C PHE A 157 -1.25 10.18 3.75
N PRO A 158 -0.71 11.02 4.65
CA PRO A 158 0.36 10.60 5.55
C PRO A 158 -0.02 9.39 6.41
N LYS A 159 -1.24 9.34 6.95
CA LYS A 159 -1.73 8.19 7.72
C LYS A 159 -1.74 6.90 6.90
N THR A 160 -2.11 6.98 5.63
CA THR A 160 -2.08 5.82 4.73
C THR A 160 -0.65 5.33 4.51
N MET A 161 0.30 6.24 4.36
CA MET A 161 1.72 5.91 4.20
C MET A 161 2.33 5.33 5.48
N ASP A 162 1.97 5.84 6.66
CA ASP A 162 2.34 5.26 7.95
C ASP A 162 1.84 3.81 8.09
N TRP A 163 0.57 3.55 7.72
CA TRP A 163 0.03 2.19 7.74
C TRP A 163 0.71 1.26 6.73
N LEU A 164 0.98 1.74 5.52
CA LEU A 164 1.72 0.97 4.51
C LEU A 164 3.08 0.52 5.07
N ALA A 165 3.85 1.45 5.64
CA ALA A 165 5.14 1.14 6.24
C ALA A 165 5.08 0.09 7.35
N ARG A 166 4.07 0.16 8.22
CA ARG A 166 3.84 -0.83 9.30
C ARG A 166 3.44 -2.20 8.76
N ASP A 167 2.59 -2.23 7.72
CA ASP A 167 2.03 -3.47 7.19
C ASP A 167 3.08 -4.31 6.46
N ILE A 168 4.12 -3.70 5.88
CA ILE A 168 5.27 -4.38 5.30
C ILE A 168 5.89 -5.37 6.32
N PHE A 169 6.06 -4.94 7.58
CA PHE A 169 6.68 -5.77 8.63
C PHE A 169 5.74 -6.80 9.27
N LYS A 170 4.44 -6.77 8.92
CA LYS A 170 3.46 -7.79 9.33
C LYS A 170 3.38 -8.94 8.33
N LEU A 171 4.03 -8.83 7.16
CA LEU A 171 4.09 -9.90 6.18
C LEU A 171 4.84 -11.10 6.78
N LYS A 172 4.23 -12.27 6.63
CA LYS A 172 4.80 -13.56 7.04
C LYS A 172 5.09 -14.36 5.77
N LYS A 173 6.17 -15.14 5.83
CA LYS A 173 6.44 -16.16 4.81
C LYS A 173 5.31 -17.18 4.74
#